data_696f8b13874217c54982f0670ae564b2
#
_entry.id   696f8b13874217c54982f0670ae564b2
#
_cell.length_a   1.000
_cell.length_b   1.000
_cell.length_c   1.000
_cell.angle_alpha   90.00
_cell.angle_beta   90.00
_cell.angle_gamma   90.00
#
_symmetry.space_group_name_H-M   'P 1'
#
loop_
_entity.id
_entity.type
_entity.pdbx_description
1 polymer ?
#
loop_
_entity_poly.entity_id
_entity_poly.type
_entity_poly.pdbx_seq_one_letter_code
_entity_poly.pdbx_strand_id
1 'polypeptide(L)'
;SPISVTGLTLGTAATFKAYAINAYGTSAASDPTSSITPAESRGLFMGGEAGGSRINVIQYISVATTGNAQDFGDLTTVTTDSAAVSSSTRAVRGAGGGGDGVDSTVMDYVTTATTGNATDFGDMYDSVQAHCGHGSNTRGIFSGGNVFPNDQNTIAYITIASTGNSTDFGDLTVARQHLAGCSSTTRGVVGGGYSGSTRYDTIDYVTIASTGNATDFGNLAAANRGPSGASSSTRGLFFGGDESGLTNEIQYITIASTGNTTDFGDLSSNRYYTAALSNSVRGVVGGGNDE
;
A
#
# COMPACT_ATOMS: atom_id res chain seq x y z
N SER A 1 12.30 16.54 -18.67
CA SER A 1 11.52 15.32 -18.53
C SER A 1 12.44 14.17 -18.18
N PRO A 2 12.08 13.25 -17.31
CA PRO A 2 12.87 12.06 -17.04
C PRO A 2 12.97 11.20 -18.30
N ILE A 3 14.13 10.61 -18.54
CA ILE A 3 14.36 9.66 -19.63
C ILE A 3 14.14 8.26 -19.06
N SER A 4 13.17 7.52 -19.62
CA SER A 4 12.97 6.12 -19.28
C SER A 4 13.88 5.22 -20.09
N VAL A 5 14.61 4.35 -19.42
CA VAL A 5 15.44 3.32 -20.05
C VAL A 5 14.75 1.97 -19.86
N THR A 6 14.48 1.28 -20.96
CA THR A 6 13.80 -0.05 -20.98
C THR A 6 14.77 -1.13 -21.48
N GLY A 7 14.39 -2.40 -21.34
CA GLY A 7 15.17 -3.53 -21.83
C GLY A 7 16.38 -3.91 -20.98
N LEU A 8 16.46 -3.45 -19.75
CA LEU A 8 17.49 -3.87 -18.79
C LEU A 8 17.22 -5.29 -18.29
N THR A 9 18.29 -6.08 -18.15
CA THR A 9 18.21 -7.43 -17.59
C THR A 9 18.27 -7.35 -16.06
N LEU A 10 17.32 -7.97 -15.38
CA LEU A 10 17.30 -8.05 -13.91
C LEU A 10 18.59 -8.70 -13.38
N GLY A 11 19.12 -8.16 -12.31
CA GLY A 11 20.35 -8.64 -11.68
C GLY A 11 21.64 -8.31 -12.44
N THR A 12 21.57 -7.72 -13.63
CA THR A 12 22.75 -7.35 -14.42
C THR A 12 23.06 -5.87 -14.26
N ALA A 13 24.25 -5.56 -13.77
CA ALA A 13 24.69 -4.20 -13.58
C ALA A 13 24.81 -3.45 -14.94
N ALA A 14 24.26 -2.24 -15.00
CA ALA A 14 24.30 -1.37 -16.16
C ALA A 14 24.77 0.04 -15.79
N THR A 15 25.50 0.68 -16.70
CA THR A 15 25.83 2.11 -16.62
C THR A 15 25.31 2.82 -17.86
N PHE A 16 25.03 4.11 -17.76
CA PHE A 16 24.46 4.90 -18.83
C PHE A 16 25.34 6.07 -19.17
N LYS A 17 25.34 6.45 -20.46
CA LYS A 17 25.94 7.68 -20.96
C LYS A 17 24.86 8.45 -21.73
N ALA A 18 24.87 9.78 -21.60
CA ALA A 18 23.98 10.66 -22.34
C ALA A 18 24.73 11.37 -23.46
N TYR A 19 24.05 11.62 -24.58
CA TYR A 19 24.49 12.42 -25.70
C TYR A 19 23.48 13.52 -25.97
N ALA A 20 23.91 14.72 -26.23
CA ALA A 20 23.07 15.77 -26.76
C ALA A 20 23.07 15.70 -28.29
N ILE A 21 21.89 15.77 -28.91
CA ILE A 21 21.74 15.76 -30.36
C ILE A 21 21.02 17.03 -30.78
N ASN A 22 21.56 17.74 -31.75
CA ASN A 22 20.92 18.91 -32.39
C ASN A 22 21.15 18.89 -33.91
N ALA A 23 20.70 19.94 -34.60
CA ALA A 23 20.80 20.04 -36.06
C ALA A 23 22.25 20.05 -36.59
N TYR A 24 23.23 20.30 -35.75
CA TYR A 24 24.66 20.37 -36.14
C TYR A 24 25.45 19.09 -35.79
N GLY A 25 24.82 18.12 -35.08
CA GLY A 25 25.45 16.85 -34.79
C GLY A 25 25.20 16.35 -33.36
N THR A 26 25.96 15.34 -32.98
CA THR A 26 25.93 14.68 -31.67
C THR A 26 27.14 15.10 -30.84
N SER A 27 26.91 15.43 -29.56
CA SER A 27 28.00 15.73 -28.62
C SER A 27 28.85 14.51 -28.31
N ALA A 28 30.01 14.73 -27.67
CA ALA A 28 30.69 13.66 -26.94
C ALA A 28 29.77 13.05 -25.89
N ALA A 29 30.00 11.78 -25.54
CA ALA A 29 29.29 11.13 -24.44
C ALA A 29 29.58 11.81 -23.09
N SER A 30 28.58 11.85 -22.21
CA SER A 30 28.85 12.17 -20.80
C SER A 30 29.75 11.11 -20.15
N ASP A 31 30.30 11.41 -18.99
CA ASP A 31 30.82 10.37 -18.13
C ASP A 31 29.73 9.32 -17.82
N PRO A 32 30.10 8.04 -17.63
CA PRO A 32 29.16 7.03 -17.27
C PRO A 32 28.57 7.32 -15.90
N THR A 33 27.29 6.98 -15.72
CA THR A 33 26.64 6.98 -14.38
C THR A 33 27.34 5.96 -13.47
N SER A 34 27.09 6.05 -12.16
CA SER A 34 27.30 4.91 -11.26
C SER A 34 26.53 3.68 -11.77
N SER A 35 27.04 2.49 -11.47
CA SER A 35 26.37 1.24 -11.85
C SER A 35 25.01 1.10 -11.14
N ILE A 36 23.98 0.78 -11.91
CA ILE A 36 22.65 0.46 -11.41
C ILE A 36 22.36 -1.00 -11.77
N THR A 37 22.00 -1.81 -10.78
CA THR A 37 21.56 -3.18 -11.02
C THR A 37 20.03 -3.21 -10.87
N PRO A 38 19.28 -3.45 -11.97
CA PRO A 38 17.84 -3.56 -11.88
C PRO A 38 17.46 -4.71 -10.93
N ALA A 39 16.70 -4.40 -9.89
CA ALA A 39 16.16 -5.39 -8.97
C ALA A 39 14.78 -5.85 -9.44
N GLU A 40 14.42 -7.07 -9.06
CA GLU A 40 13.07 -7.57 -9.26
C GLU A 40 12.07 -6.72 -8.44
N SER A 41 10.96 -6.36 -9.09
CA SER A 41 9.86 -5.68 -8.38
C SER A 41 9.10 -6.72 -7.57
N ARG A 42 9.43 -6.85 -6.28
CA ARG A 42 8.77 -7.75 -5.35
C ARG A 42 7.55 -7.09 -4.74
N GLY A 43 6.45 -7.84 -4.69
CA GLY A 43 5.29 -7.53 -3.88
C GLY A 43 5.28 -8.42 -2.64
N LEU A 44 5.07 -7.85 -1.47
CA LEU A 44 5.11 -8.56 -0.19
C LEU A 44 3.71 -8.64 0.41
N PHE A 45 3.34 -9.83 0.88
CA PHE A 45 2.19 -10.08 1.75
C PHE A 45 2.71 -10.43 3.14
N MET A 46 2.23 -9.75 4.17
CA MET A 46 2.83 -9.77 5.50
C MET A 46 1.77 -10.10 6.56
N GLY A 47 1.87 -11.28 7.21
CA GLY A 47 0.92 -11.75 8.21
C GLY A 47 -0.40 -12.20 7.62
N GLY A 48 -1.48 -12.10 8.41
CA GLY A 48 -2.83 -12.53 8.06
C GLY A 48 -3.30 -13.71 8.87
N GLU A 49 -4.30 -14.43 8.34
CA GLU A 49 -4.88 -15.60 8.99
C GLU A 49 -4.87 -16.81 8.06
N ALA A 50 -4.54 -17.96 8.58
CA ALA A 50 -4.57 -19.23 7.87
C ALA A 50 -5.15 -20.32 8.78
N GLY A 51 -6.21 -20.99 8.31
CA GLY A 51 -6.86 -22.08 9.07
C GLY A 51 -7.39 -21.66 10.45
N GLY A 52 -7.86 -20.42 10.58
CA GLY A 52 -8.40 -19.88 11.84
C GLY A 52 -7.31 -19.44 12.83
N SER A 53 -6.05 -19.37 12.41
CA SER A 53 -4.93 -18.92 13.25
C SER A 53 -4.20 -17.75 12.59
N ARG A 54 -3.87 -16.74 13.38
CA ARG A 54 -3.02 -15.61 12.94
C ARG A 54 -1.60 -16.10 12.67
N ILE A 55 -0.97 -15.57 11.63
CA ILE A 55 0.37 -15.97 11.20
C ILE A 55 1.33 -14.78 11.16
N ASN A 56 2.63 -15.08 11.21
CA ASN A 56 3.71 -14.10 11.06
C ASN A 56 4.43 -14.23 9.71
N VAL A 57 4.00 -15.11 8.84
CA VAL A 57 4.66 -15.41 7.56
C VAL A 57 4.67 -14.19 6.64
N ILE A 58 5.82 -13.93 6.04
CA ILE A 58 5.97 -12.96 4.94
C ILE A 58 6.17 -13.76 3.66
N GLN A 59 5.34 -13.50 2.67
CA GLN A 59 5.48 -14.09 1.34
C GLN A 59 5.72 -12.99 0.30
N TYR A 60 6.39 -13.34 -0.80
CA TYR A 60 6.59 -12.41 -1.90
C TYR A 60 6.25 -13.03 -3.25
N ILE A 61 5.90 -12.16 -4.18
CA ILE A 61 5.73 -12.46 -5.59
C ILE A 61 6.60 -11.53 -6.44
N SER A 62 6.94 -11.95 -7.66
CA SER A 62 7.38 -11.01 -8.68
C SER A 62 6.16 -10.30 -9.28
N VAL A 63 6.07 -8.99 -9.13
CA VAL A 63 4.94 -8.23 -9.72
C VAL A 63 5.02 -8.18 -11.25
N ALA A 64 6.21 -8.33 -11.81
CA ALA A 64 6.44 -8.28 -13.25
C ALA A 64 6.01 -9.56 -13.99
N THR A 65 6.01 -10.71 -13.33
CA THR A 65 5.72 -12.03 -13.91
C THR A 65 4.60 -12.73 -13.17
N THR A 66 3.94 -13.69 -13.81
CA THR A 66 3.02 -14.60 -13.12
C THR A 66 3.79 -15.70 -12.42
N GLY A 67 3.28 -16.18 -11.28
CA GLY A 67 3.91 -17.24 -10.49
C GLY A 67 3.29 -17.33 -9.10
N ASN A 68 3.65 -18.37 -8.38
CA ASN A 68 3.22 -18.58 -6.99
C ASN A 68 4.03 -17.69 -6.05
N ALA A 69 3.42 -17.35 -4.91
CA ALA A 69 4.13 -16.72 -3.81
C ALA A 69 5.22 -17.64 -3.25
N GLN A 70 6.31 -17.02 -2.82
CA GLN A 70 7.47 -17.69 -2.24
C GLN A 70 7.66 -17.18 -0.82
N ASP A 71 8.28 -17.98 0.02
CA ASP A 71 8.66 -17.59 1.36
C ASP A 71 9.70 -16.47 1.34
N PHE A 72 9.45 -15.44 2.16
CA PHE A 72 10.38 -14.31 2.33
C PHE A 72 11.04 -14.36 3.71
N GLY A 73 10.33 -14.77 4.75
CA GLY A 73 10.70 -14.79 6.15
C GLY A 73 9.50 -14.52 7.05
N ASP A 74 9.75 -14.12 8.29
CA ASP A 74 8.71 -13.92 9.31
C ASP A 74 8.70 -12.50 9.88
N LEU A 75 7.52 -12.04 10.26
CA LEU A 75 7.32 -10.89 11.14
C LEU A 75 7.81 -11.22 12.57
N THR A 76 8.04 -10.21 13.39
CA THR A 76 8.41 -10.38 14.80
C THR A 76 7.27 -10.96 15.63
N THR A 77 6.03 -10.77 15.22
CA THR A 77 4.81 -11.25 15.89
C THR A 77 3.76 -11.73 14.88
N VAL A 78 2.91 -12.69 15.29
CA VAL A 78 1.72 -13.06 14.51
C VAL A 78 0.73 -11.88 14.48
N THR A 79 0.10 -11.64 13.34
CA THR A 79 -0.81 -10.49 13.19
C THR A 79 -1.84 -10.70 12.08
N THR A 80 -3.00 -10.08 12.24
CA THR A 80 -4.04 -9.89 11.21
C THR A 80 -4.48 -8.43 11.18
N ASP A 81 -5.26 -8.03 10.17
CA ASP A 81 -5.83 -6.67 10.03
C ASP A 81 -4.79 -5.54 10.15
N SER A 82 -3.57 -5.84 9.75
CA SER A 82 -2.47 -4.87 9.69
C SER A 82 -2.39 -4.21 8.32
N ALA A 83 -1.77 -3.04 8.25
CA ALA A 83 -1.46 -2.36 7.01
C ALA A 83 0.05 -2.30 6.76
N ALA A 84 0.44 -2.14 5.50
CA ALA A 84 1.84 -1.98 5.14
C ALA A 84 2.06 -0.79 4.20
N VAL A 85 3.23 -0.19 4.32
CA VAL A 85 3.73 0.89 3.46
C VAL A 85 5.13 0.55 2.97
N SER A 86 5.53 1.09 1.84
CA SER A 86 6.84 0.75 1.29
C SER A 86 7.53 1.89 0.56
N SER A 87 8.84 1.76 0.48
CA SER A 87 9.72 2.49 -0.44
C SER A 87 10.30 1.50 -1.46
N SER A 88 11.20 1.97 -2.31
CA SER A 88 11.96 1.11 -3.22
C SER A 88 12.90 0.12 -2.52
N THR A 89 13.19 0.29 -1.23
CA THR A 89 14.18 -0.52 -0.49
C THR A 89 13.63 -1.18 0.76
N ARG A 90 12.56 -0.67 1.34
CA ARG A 90 12.03 -1.11 2.63
C ARG A 90 10.51 -1.23 2.58
N ALA A 91 9.96 -2.29 3.16
CA ALA A 91 8.55 -2.40 3.49
C ALA A 91 8.39 -2.38 5.01
N VAL A 92 7.40 -1.63 5.50
CA VAL A 92 7.08 -1.49 6.92
C VAL A 92 5.62 -1.91 7.12
N ARG A 93 5.39 -2.88 8.02
CA ARG A 93 4.08 -3.29 8.49
C ARG A 93 3.78 -2.52 9.77
N GLY A 94 2.59 -1.97 9.92
CA GLY A 94 2.14 -1.23 11.10
C GLY A 94 1.02 -1.95 11.85
N ALA A 95 1.18 -2.08 13.16
CA ALA A 95 0.13 -2.51 14.10
C ALA A 95 -0.66 -3.76 13.67
N GLY A 96 -1.91 -3.89 14.12
CA GLY A 96 -2.82 -5.00 13.79
C GLY A 96 -3.20 -5.83 15.00
N GLY A 97 -4.09 -6.81 14.80
CA GLY A 97 -4.53 -7.73 15.84
C GLY A 97 -3.45 -8.74 16.23
N GLY A 98 -3.09 -8.83 17.51
CA GLY A 98 -2.06 -9.75 18.03
C GLY A 98 -2.55 -11.17 18.29
N GLY A 99 -1.63 -12.14 18.47
CA GLY A 99 -1.91 -13.57 18.56
C GLY A 99 -2.68 -14.03 19.81
N ASP A 100 -2.65 -13.25 20.86
CA ASP A 100 -3.33 -13.48 22.14
C ASP A 100 -4.71 -12.79 22.23
N GLY A 101 -5.16 -12.18 21.14
CA GLY A 101 -6.39 -11.38 21.10
C GLY A 101 -6.23 -9.94 21.58
N VAL A 102 -4.99 -9.52 21.88
CA VAL A 102 -4.64 -8.14 22.21
C VAL A 102 -4.09 -7.48 20.95
N ASP A 103 -4.61 -6.31 20.62
CA ASP A 103 -4.10 -5.53 19.50
C ASP A 103 -2.69 -5.02 19.80
N SER A 104 -1.86 -4.92 18.76
CA SER A 104 -0.43 -4.61 18.89
C SER A 104 -0.13 -3.22 18.36
N THR A 105 0.83 -2.53 18.99
CA THR A 105 1.43 -1.29 18.47
C THR A 105 2.62 -1.54 17.56
N VAL A 106 3.17 -2.75 17.55
CA VAL A 106 4.44 -3.09 16.89
C VAL A 106 4.42 -2.75 15.40
N MET A 107 5.46 -2.08 14.95
CA MET A 107 5.80 -1.94 13.53
C MET A 107 7.06 -2.75 13.22
N ASP A 108 7.00 -3.52 12.15
CA ASP A 108 8.11 -4.31 11.64
C ASP A 108 8.55 -3.83 10.27
N TYR A 109 9.82 -4.02 9.93
CA TYR A 109 10.29 -3.76 8.57
C TYR A 109 11.19 -4.86 8.01
N VAL A 110 11.20 -4.93 6.69
CA VAL A 110 12.13 -5.77 5.92
C VAL A 110 12.79 -4.95 4.82
N THR A 111 14.00 -5.37 4.42
CA THR A 111 14.65 -4.88 3.20
C THR A 111 14.12 -5.67 2.01
N THR A 112 13.44 -5.03 1.05
CA THR A 112 12.71 -5.70 -0.03
C THR A 112 13.60 -6.50 -0.99
N ALA A 113 14.88 -6.15 -1.10
CA ALA A 113 15.82 -6.80 -2.03
C ALA A 113 16.32 -8.17 -1.56
N THR A 114 16.31 -8.45 -0.26
CA THR A 114 16.86 -9.68 0.35
C THR A 114 15.82 -10.34 1.23
N THR A 115 15.63 -11.65 1.07
CA THR A 115 14.77 -12.46 1.96
C THR A 115 15.36 -12.51 3.37
N GLY A 116 14.50 -12.60 4.38
CA GLY A 116 14.87 -12.68 5.77
C GLY A 116 13.76 -12.18 6.69
N ASN A 117 13.89 -12.43 7.97
CA ASN A 117 12.91 -12.03 8.96
C ASN A 117 12.87 -10.50 9.15
N ALA A 118 11.72 -10.03 9.56
CA ALA A 118 11.52 -8.63 9.89
C ALA A 118 12.29 -8.24 11.16
N THR A 119 12.59 -6.95 11.23
CA THR A 119 13.22 -6.30 12.38
C THR A 119 12.26 -5.25 12.92
N ASP A 120 12.30 -5.03 14.21
CA ASP A 120 11.54 -3.96 14.86
C ASP A 120 11.83 -2.59 14.23
N PHE A 121 10.76 -1.86 13.92
CA PHE A 121 10.82 -0.50 13.38
C PHE A 121 10.53 0.55 14.45
N GLY A 122 9.69 0.22 15.43
CA GLY A 122 9.12 1.09 16.45
C GLY A 122 7.64 0.81 16.64
N ASP A 123 6.89 1.75 17.19
CA ASP A 123 5.48 1.58 17.54
C ASP A 123 4.55 2.55 16.82
N MET A 124 3.35 2.08 16.48
CA MET A 124 2.22 2.93 16.16
C MET A 124 1.80 3.71 17.42
N TYR A 125 1.14 4.84 17.20
CA TYR A 125 0.63 5.71 18.28
C TYR A 125 -0.36 5.00 19.22
N ASP A 126 -1.01 3.95 18.73
CA ASP A 126 -1.97 3.12 19.47
C ASP A 126 -2.02 1.70 18.89
N SER A 127 -2.69 0.79 19.60
CA SER A 127 -2.94 -0.59 19.16
C SER A 127 -4.08 -0.63 18.13
N VAL A 128 -3.83 -0.08 16.95
CA VAL A 128 -4.83 0.05 15.87
C VAL A 128 -4.82 -1.17 14.94
N GLN A 129 -6.01 -1.65 14.60
CA GLN A 129 -6.22 -2.69 13.60
C GLN A 129 -7.17 -2.22 12.49
N ALA A 130 -7.28 -2.97 11.39
CA ALA A 130 -8.19 -2.69 10.28
C ALA A 130 -8.04 -1.28 9.67
N HIS A 131 -6.85 -0.72 9.77
CA HIS A 131 -6.44 0.54 9.14
C HIS A 131 -5.87 0.28 7.74
N CYS A 132 -5.67 1.33 6.94
CA CYS A 132 -5.01 1.21 5.64
C CYS A 132 -3.67 1.92 5.59
N GLY A 133 -2.78 1.44 4.69
CA GLY A 133 -1.47 2.03 4.42
C GLY A 133 -1.42 2.66 3.03
N HIS A 134 -0.79 3.82 2.93
CA HIS A 134 -0.49 4.51 1.68
C HIS A 134 0.72 5.45 1.86
N GLY A 135 1.21 6.09 0.83
CA GLY A 135 2.32 7.03 1.03
C GLY A 135 3.19 7.26 -0.19
N SER A 136 4.40 7.74 0.04
CA SER A 136 5.43 7.95 -0.96
C SER A 136 6.66 7.09 -0.65
N ASN A 137 7.71 7.17 -1.47
CA ASN A 137 8.98 6.49 -1.20
C ASN A 137 9.70 6.93 0.09
N THR A 138 9.26 8.03 0.71
CA THR A 138 9.91 8.57 1.92
C THR A 138 9.02 8.57 3.14
N ARG A 139 7.73 8.76 2.97
CA ARG A 139 6.73 8.85 4.05
C ARG A 139 5.67 7.78 3.87
N GLY A 140 5.55 6.91 4.87
CA GLY A 140 4.45 5.97 5.02
C GLY A 140 3.35 6.60 5.87
N ILE A 141 2.10 6.42 5.49
CA ILE A 141 0.92 6.96 6.16
C ILE A 141 -0.03 5.81 6.47
N PHE A 142 -0.55 5.79 7.69
CA PHE A 142 -1.55 4.83 8.16
C PHE A 142 -2.80 5.61 8.54
N SER A 143 -3.97 5.16 8.09
CA SER A 143 -5.20 5.95 8.21
C SER A 143 -6.37 5.13 8.73
N GLY A 144 -7.13 5.71 9.67
CA GLY A 144 -8.33 5.13 10.25
C GLY A 144 -8.06 3.87 11.05
N GLY A 145 -9.01 2.93 11.02
CA GLY A 145 -8.93 1.67 11.72
C GLY A 145 -9.79 1.63 12.98
N ASN A 146 -9.49 0.70 13.87
CA ASN A 146 -10.20 0.49 15.12
C ASN A 146 -9.22 0.32 16.28
N VAL A 147 -9.45 1.03 17.37
CA VAL A 147 -8.89 0.78 18.70
C VAL A 147 -10.07 0.39 19.57
N PHE A 148 -10.20 -0.91 19.81
CA PHE A 148 -11.42 -1.46 20.43
C PHE A 148 -11.83 -0.70 21.72
N PRO A 149 -13.09 -0.26 21.84
CA PRO A 149 -14.24 -0.57 20.96
C PRO A 149 -14.53 0.52 19.90
N ASN A 150 -13.63 1.48 19.65
CA ASN A 150 -13.93 2.68 18.89
C ASN A 150 -13.21 2.72 17.52
N ASP A 151 -13.97 3.03 16.47
CA ASP A 151 -13.40 3.33 15.16
C ASP A 151 -12.66 4.67 15.20
N GLN A 152 -11.58 4.77 14.42
CA GLN A 152 -10.66 5.88 14.43
C GLN A 152 -10.74 6.70 13.15
N ASN A 153 -10.55 8.01 13.27
CA ASN A 153 -10.29 8.90 12.14
C ASN A 153 -8.81 9.33 12.06
N THR A 154 -8.00 8.96 13.03
CA THR A 154 -6.59 9.35 13.12
C THR A 154 -5.80 8.91 11.89
N ILE A 155 -4.98 9.82 11.39
CA ILE A 155 -3.96 9.55 10.38
C ILE A 155 -2.60 9.69 11.04
N ALA A 156 -1.76 8.66 10.95
CA ALA A 156 -0.40 8.67 11.47
C ALA A 156 0.61 8.48 10.34
N TYR A 157 1.85 8.95 10.53
CA TYR A 157 2.91 8.78 9.54
C TYR A 157 4.24 8.36 10.15
N ILE A 158 5.08 7.79 9.29
CA ILE A 158 6.48 7.44 9.56
C ILE A 158 7.40 7.96 8.45
N THR A 159 8.67 8.12 8.77
CA THR A 159 9.73 8.25 7.76
C THR A 159 10.28 6.86 7.47
N ILE A 160 10.01 6.29 6.29
CA ILE A 160 10.31 4.87 5.98
C ILE A 160 11.80 4.54 6.12
N ALA A 161 12.70 5.49 5.83
CA ALA A 161 14.14 5.26 5.86
C ALA A 161 14.75 5.16 7.27
N SER A 162 14.08 5.65 8.29
CA SER A 162 14.57 5.66 9.67
C SER A 162 13.57 5.01 10.63
N THR A 163 14.05 4.10 11.49
CA THR A 163 13.25 3.49 12.56
C THR A 163 12.81 4.54 13.58
N GLY A 164 11.67 4.31 14.20
CA GLY A 164 11.06 5.17 15.21
C GLY A 164 9.55 5.05 15.22
N ASN A 165 8.92 5.63 16.22
CA ASN A 165 7.48 5.57 16.41
C ASN A 165 6.74 6.46 15.39
N SER A 166 5.48 6.11 15.13
CA SER A 166 4.62 6.93 14.29
C SER A 166 4.31 8.28 14.96
N THR A 167 4.01 9.26 14.12
CA THR A 167 3.66 10.62 14.53
C THR A 167 2.30 10.97 13.97
N ASP A 168 1.54 11.77 14.70
CA ASP A 168 0.26 12.29 14.23
C ASP A 168 0.42 13.10 12.94
N PHE A 169 -0.46 12.82 11.97
CA PHE A 169 -0.53 13.53 10.69
C PHE A 169 -1.76 14.44 10.62
N GLY A 170 -2.89 14.04 11.20
CA GLY A 170 -4.18 14.68 11.17
C GLY A 170 -5.32 13.64 11.17
N ASP A 171 -6.50 14.00 10.69
CA ASP A 171 -7.70 13.17 10.76
C ASP A 171 -8.37 12.95 9.40
N LEU A 172 -9.01 11.78 9.21
CA LEU A 172 -10.00 11.54 8.17
C LEU A 172 -11.27 12.36 8.42
N THR A 173 -12.08 12.54 7.40
CA THR A 173 -13.37 13.24 7.53
C THR A 173 -14.37 12.45 8.37
N VAL A 174 -14.25 11.11 8.43
CA VAL A 174 -15.11 10.20 9.20
C VAL A 174 -14.29 9.08 9.82
N ALA A 175 -14.54 8.77 11.10
CA ALA A 175 -13.96 7.61 11.78
C ALA A 175 -14.50 6.31 11.17
N ARG A 176 -13.62 5.43 10.71
CA ARG A 176 -13.98 4.17 10.04
C ARG A 176 -12.81 3.20 9.95
N GLN A 177 -13.14 1.94 9.81
CA GLN A 177 -12.22 0.82 9.72
C GLN A 177 -12.40 0.04 8.40
N HIS A 178 -11.47 -0.88 8.08
CA HIS A 178 -11.46 -1.70 6.87
C HIS A 178 -11.61 -0.89 5.59
N LEU A 179 -10.79 0.15 5.46
CA LEU A 179 -10.70 1.04 4.33
C LEU A 179 -9.58 0.61 3.37
N ALA A 180 -9.62 1.14 2.15
CA ALA A 180 -8.56 0.94 1.16
C ALA A 180 -7.70 2.19 1.00
N GLY A 181 -6.37 2.01 0.89
CA GLY A 181 -5.41 3.08 0.64
C GLY A 181 -4.77 2.98 -0.74
N CYS A 182 -4.62 4.10 -1.42
CA CYS A 182 -3.84 4.23 -2.64
C CYS A 182 -3.12 5.59 -2.69
N SER A 183 -2.08 5.74 -3.50
CA SER A 183 -1.32 6.99 -3.51
C SER A 183 -0.54 7.25 -4.80
N SER A 184 -0.28 8.51 -5.06
CA SER A 184 0.81 8.97 -5.92
C SER A 184 2.02 9.37 -5.06
N THR A 185 3.03 9.97 -5.67
CA THR A 185 4.17 10.53 -4.91
C THR A 185 3.80 11.74 -4.04
N THR A 186 2.65 12.38 -4.29
CA THR A 186 2.25 13.64 -3.64
C THR A 186 0.94 13.55 -2.87
N ARG A 187 0.04 12.65 -3.25
CA ARG A 187 -1.32 12.55 -2.68
C ARG A 187 -1.58 11.13 -2.21
N GLY A 188 -2.00 10.99 -0.96
CA GLY A 188 -2.57 9.77 -0.40
C GLY A 188 -4.09 9.84 -0.47
N VAL A 189 -4.74 8.74 -0.80
CA VAL A 189 -6.20 8.64 -0.95
C VAL A 189 -6.69 7.41 -0.19
N VAL A 190 -7.81 7.57 0.51
CA VAL A 190 -8.42 6.54 1.36
C VAL A 190 -9.90 6.41 1.00
N GLY A 191 -10.35 5.22 0.65
CA GLY A 191 -11.74 5.00 0.21
C GLY A 191 -12.46 3.88 0.95
N GLY A 192 -13.78 4.02 1.07
CA GLY A 192 -14.65 3.03 1.66
C GLY A 192 -14.49 2.88 3.17
N GLY A 193 -14.80 1.69 3.68
CA GLY A 193 -14.75 1.34 5.09
C GLY A 193 -16.13 1.35 5.75
N TYR A 194 -16.15 1.05 7.04
CA TYR A 194 -17.40 1.09 7.82
C TYR A 194 -17.16 1.54 9.26
N SER A 195 -18.25 1.96 9.95
CA SER A 195 -18.29 2.21 11.39
C SER A 195 -19.60 1.71 11.96
N GLY A 196 -19.53 0.88 13.00
CA GLY A 196 -20.71 0.19 13.54
C GLY A 196 -21.38 -0.69 12.48
N SER A 197 -22.57 -0.32 12.02
CA SER A 197 -23.29 -1.00 10.92
C SER A 197 -23.30 -0.22 9.61
N THR A 198 -22.72 0.97 9.59
CA THR A 198 -22.77 1.88 8.43
C THR A 198 -21.54 1.67 7.55
N ARG A 199 -21.76 1.30 6.28
CA ARG A 199 -20.73 1.32 5.24
C ARG A 199 -20.62 2.71 4.64
N TYR A 200 -19.43 3.09 4.16
CA TYR A 200 -19.15 4.38 3.56
C TYR A 200 -18.71 4.23 2.10
N ASP A 201 -19.15 5.14 1.26
CA ASP A 201 -18.65 5.36 -0.10
C ASP A 201 -17.61 6.48 -0.15
N THR A 202 -17.42 7.20 0.95
CA THR A 202 -16.54 8.35 1.07
C THR A 202 -15.10 8.03 0.66
N ILE A 203 -14.53 8.88 -0.17
CA ILE A 203 -13.10 8.89 -0.49
C ILE A 203 -12.49 10.19 0.05
N ASP A 204 -11.48 10.05 0.89
CA ASP A 204 -10.70 11.15 1.44
C ASP A 204 -9.31 11.23 0.80
N TYR A 205 -8.68 12.42 0.81
CA TYR A 205 -7.29 12.56 0.42
C TYR A 205 -6.49 13.49 1.33
N VAL A 206 -5.18 13.26 1.34
CA VAL A 206 -4.19 14.12 2.01
C VAL A 206 -3.05 14.47 1.06
N THR A 207 -2.39 15.60 1.31
CA THR A 207 -1.10 15.95 0.67
C THR A 207 0.02 15.32 1.48
N ILE A 208 0.73 14.32 0.94
CA ILE A 208 1.71 13.51 1.69
C ILE A 208 2.82 14.34 2.33
N ALA A 209 3.25 15.43 1.69
CA ALA A 209 4.39 16.24 2.13
C ALA A 209 4.09 17.09 3.38
N SER A 210 2.83 17.41 3.65
CA SER A 210 2.42 18.30 4.76
C SER A 210 1.36 17.63 5.63
N THR A 211 1.54 17.67 6.94
CA THR A 211 0.55 17.20 7.92
C THR A 211 -0.71 18.07 7.88
N GLY A 212 -1.85 17.50 8.18
CA GLY A 212 -3.15 18.15 8.23
C GLY A 212 -4.28 17.16 7.96
N ASN A 213 -5.50 17.56 8.25
CA ASN A 213 -6.68 16.74 8.09
C ASN A 213 -6.96 16.44 6.60
N ALA A 214 -7.56 15.30 6.37
CA ALA A 214 -8.00 14.89 5.04
C ALA A 214 -9.13 15.79 4.53
N THR A 215 -9.24 15.85 3.23
CA THR A 215 -10.30 16.58 2.50
C THR A 215 -11.06 15.56 1.66
N ASP A 216 -12.36 15.80 1.49
CA ASP A 216 -13.20 15.01 0.59
C ASP A 216 -12.63 14.97 -0.82
N PHE A 217 -12.54 13.78 -1.40
CA PHE A 217 -12.10 13.54 -2.77
C PHE A 217 -13.28 13.26 -3.70
N GLY A 218 -14.30 12.58 -3.22
CA GLY A 218 -15.45 12.06 -3.94
C GLY A 218 -15.95 10.74 -3.35
N ASN A 219 -16.61 9.91 -4.15
CA ASN A 219 -17.22 8.68 -3.66
C ASN A 219 -16.89 7.45 -4.51
N LEU A 220 -16.88 6.28 -3.89
CA LEU A 220 -17.03 4.99 -4.56
C LEU A 220 -18.40 4.90 -5.23
N ALA A 221 -18.59 3.96 -6.14
CA ALA A 221 -19.87 3.72 -6.80
C ALA A 221 -20.97 3.30 -5.82
N ALA A 222 -20.60 2.60 -4.75
CA ALA A 222 -21.47 2.22 -3.65
C ALA A 222 -20.73 2.22 -2.30
N ALA A 223 -21.47 2.31 -1.19
CA ALA A 223 -20.93 2.21 0.16
C ALA A 223 -20.36 0.81 0.40
N ASN A 224 -19.06 0.71 0.70
CA ASN A 224 -18.30 -0.54 0.63
C ASN A 224 -17.40 -0.70 1.85
N ARG A 225 -17.42 -1.87 2.50
CA ARG A 225 -16.47 -2.24 3.55
C ARG A 225 -15.47 -3.28 3.06
N GLY A 226 -14.24 -3.18 3.53
CA GLY A 226 -13.20 -4.16 3.26
C GLY A 226 -12.74 -4.23 1.79
N PRO A 227 -12.83 -3.13 0.99
CA PRO A 227 -12.13 -3.09 -0.27
C PRO A 227 -10.62 -3.10 -0.03
N SER A 228 -9.83 -3.47 -1.02
CA SER A 228 -8.38 -3.27 -1.02
C SER A 228 -7.96 -2.24 -2.06
N GLY A 229 -6.77 -1.67 -1.88
CA GLY A 229 -6.30 -0.58 -2.74
C GLY A 229 -4.91 -0.80 -3.32
N ALA A 230 -4.71 -0.40 -4.56
CA ALA A 230 -3.41 -0.34 -5.20
C ALA A 230 -3.33 0.86 -6.14
N SER A 231 -2.12 1.27 -6.53
CA SER A 231 -1.97 2.45 -7.36
C SER A 231 -0.73 2.45 -8.25
N SER A 232 -0.83 3.17 -9.34
CA SER A 232 0.31 3.71 -10.07
C SER A 232 0.55 5.17 -9.64
N SER A 233 1.47 5.86 -10.28
CA SER A 233 1.71 7.28 -10.02
C SER A 233 0.51 8.20 -10.36
N THR A 234 -0.46 7.72 -11.14
CA THR A 234 -1.58 8.53 -11.66
C THR A 234 -2.96 7.96 -11.34
N ARG A 235 -3.08 6.64 -11.21
CA ARG A 235 -4.36 5.94 -11.03
C ARG A 235 -4.38 5.17 -9.72
N GLY A 236 -5.43 5.36 -8.91
CA GLY A 236 -5.77 4.54 -7.76
C GLY A 236 -6.84 3.54 -8.16
N LEU A 237 -6.73 2.30 -7.66
CA LEU A 237 -7.68 1.21 -7.85
C LEU A 237 -8.25 0.79 -6.50
N PHE A 238 -9.53 0.48 -6.48
CA PHE A 238 -10.24 -0.14 -5.37
C PHE A 238 -10.82 -1.48 -5.85
N PHE A 239 -10.61 -2.55 -5.08
CA PHE A 239 -10.93 -3.92 -5.48
C PHE A 239 -11.90 -4.57 -4.52
N GLY A 240 -13.00 -5.14 -5.04
CA GLY A 240 -13.92 -5.98 -4.30
C GLY A 240 -14.54 -5.26 -3.11
N GLY A 241 -14.79 -6.02 -2.04
CA GLY A 241 -15.41 -5.53 -0.81
C GLY A 241 -16.83 -6.06 -0.61
N ASP A 242 -17.57 -5.46 0.35
CA ASP A 242 -18.95 -5.81 0.68
C ASP A 242 -19.83 -4.55 0.69
N GLU A 243 -20.69 -4.44 -0.33
CA GLU A 243 -21.60 -3.30 -0.56
C GLU A 243 -23.04 -3.51 -0.05
N SER A 244 -23.45 -4.65 0.24
CA SER A 244 -24.69 -5.27 0.76
C SER A 244 -24.74 -6.74 0.31
N GLY A 245 -23.58 -7.25 -0.03
CA GLY A 245 -23.19 -8.53 -0.55
C GLY A 245 -21.81 -8.38 -1.16
N LEU A 246 -21.07 -9.46 -1.27
CA LEU A 246 -19.72 -9.43 -1.79
C LEU A 246 -19.71 -9.00 -3.26
N THR A 247 -18.75 -8.15 -3.62
CA THR A 247 -18.57 -7.67 -4.99
C THR A 247 -17.22 -8.09 -5.57
N ASN A 248 -17.14 -8.23 -6.89
CA ASN A 248 -15.91 -8.40 -7.64
C ASN A 248 -15.51 -7.14 -8.40
N GLU A 249 -16.25 -6.05 -8.25
CA GLU A 249 -16.01 -4.80 -8.97
C GLU A 249 -14.61 -4.25 -8.70
N ILE A 250 -13.96 -3.76 -9.75
CA ILE A 250 -12.74 -2.97 -9.67
C ILE A 250 -13.09 -1.56 -10.12
N GLN A 251 -12.89 -0.59 -9.24
CA GLN A 251 -13.12 0.82 -9.51
C GLN A 251 -11.80 1.59 -9.56
N TYR A 252 -11.76 2.69 -10.31
CA TYR A 252 -10.55 3.53 -10.34
C TYR A 252 -10.85 5.02 -10.20
N ILE A 253 -9.83 5.74 -9.77
CA ILE A 253 -9.75 7.20 -9.74
C ILE A 253 -8.50 7.71 -10.47
N THR A 254 -8.55 8.96 -10.94
CA THR A 254 -7.35 9.72 -11.30
C THR A 254 -6.87 10.47 -10.06
N ILE A 255 -5.76 10.07 -9.44
CA ILE A 255 -5.32 10.56 -8.12
C ILE A 255 -5.12 12.09 -8.10
N ALA A 256 -4.73 12.70 -9.22
CA ALA A 256 -4.45 14.14 -9.29
C ALA A 256 -5.70 15.03 -9.25
N SER A 257 -6.88 14.49 -9.58
CA SER A 257 -8.14 15.26 -9.65
C SER A 257 -9.23 14.61 -8.81
N THR A 258 -9.90 15.40 -7.98
CA THR A 258 -11.06 14.95 -7.18
C THR A 258 -12.22 14.56 -8.07
N GLY A 259 -13.02 13.60 -7.62
CA GLY A 259 -14.20 13.09 -8.31
C GLY A 259 -14.50 11.66 -7.89
N ASN A 260 -15.65 11.17 -8.32
CA ASN A 260 -16.10 9.81 -8.04
C ASN A 260 -15.32 8.78 -8.84
N THR A 261 -15.37 7.54 -8.37
CA THR A 261 -14.80 6.40 -9.10
C THR A 261 -15.49 6.13 -10.44
N THR A 262 -14.76 5.45 -11.29
CA THR A 262 -15.24 4.91 -12.56
C THR A 262 -14.97 3.41 -12.56
N ASP A 263 -15.86 2.64 -13.17
CA ASP A 263 -15.68 1.20 -13.37
C ASP A 263 -14.40 0.92 -14.18
N PHE A 264 -13.61 -0.06 -13.71
CA PHE A 264 -12.40 -0.55 -14.36
C PHE A 264 -12.60 -1.96 -14.95
N GLY A 265 -13.48 -2.76 -14.34
CA GLY A 265 -13.72 -4.17 -14.65
C GLY A 265 -13.85 -5.01 -13.38
N ASP A 266 -13.66 -6.32 -13.48
CA ASP A 266 -13.99 -7.26 -12.43
C ASP A 266 -12.80 -8.13 -12.00
N LEU A 267 -12.79 -8.54 -10.72
CA LEU A 267 -12.02 -9.66 -10.20
C LEU A 267 -12.59 -10.98 -10.72
N SER A 268 -11.81 -12.03 -10.67
CA SER A 268 -12.24 -13.40 -11.06
C SER A 268 -13.32 -13.99 -10.14
N SER A 269 -13.51 -13.45 -8.95
CA SER A 269 -14.54 -13.84 -7.98
C SER A 269 -14.82 -12.70 -7.01
N ASN A 270 -16.02 -12.70 -6.40
CA ASN A 270 -16.37 -11.78 -5.32
C ASN A 270 -15.45 -12.00 -4.13
N ARG A 271 -14.87 -10.92 -3.57
CA ARG A 271 -13.95 -11.00 -2.43
C ARG A 271 -13.95 -9.71 -1.61
N TYR A 272 -13.74 -9.87 -0.30
CA TYR A 272 -13.50 -8.77 0.61
C TYR A 272 -12.33 -9.10 1.56
N TYR A 273 -11.79 -8.11 2.24
CA TYR A 273 -10.61 -8.23 3.11
C TYR A 273 -9.40 -8.85 2.39
N THR A 274 -9.23 -8.50 1.13
CA THR A 274 -8.07 -8.87 0.34
C THR A 274 -6.88 -7.97 0.65
N ALA A 275 -5.68 -8.44 0.36
CA ALA A 275 -4.49 -7.59 0.29
C ALA A 275 -4.18 -7.25 -1.17
N ALA A 276 -3.84 -5.99 -1.43
CA ALA A 276 -3.45 -5.55 -2.76
C ALA A 276 -2.07 -4.88 -2.75
N LEU A 277 -1.36 -5.05 -3.83
CA LEU A 277 -0.05 -4.42 -4.07
C LEU A 277 0.10 -4.08 -5.56
N SER A 278 1.04 -3.22 -5.88
CA SER A 278 1.24 -2.81 -7.27
C SER A 278 2.67 -2.35 -7.56
N ASN A 279 2.97 -2.33 -8.84
CA ASN A 279 4.01 -1.47 -9.40
C ASN A 279 3.37 -0.42 -10.31
N SER A 280 4.17 0.30 -11.09
CA SER A 280 3.66 1.34 -12.01
C SER A 280 2.75 0.83 -13.13
N VAL A 281 2.66 -0.50 -13.35
CA VAL A 281 1.97 -1.11 -14.51
C VAL A 281 0.91 -2.12 -14.11
N ARG A 282 1.10 -2.85 -13.01
CA ARG A 282 0.26 -3.98 -12.61
C ARG A 282 -0.16 -3.84 -11.14
N GLY A 283 -1.46 -4.00 -10.88
CA GLY A 283 -2.02 -4.28 -9.56
C GLY A 283 -2.22 -5.79 -9.39
N VAL A 284 -1.97 -6.30 -8.20
CA VAL A 284 -2.20 -7.70 -7.83
C VAL A 284 -2.99 -7.74 -6.53
N VAL A 285 -4.00 -8.60 -6.50
CA VAL A 285 -4.87 -8.83 -5.34
C VAL A 285 -4.70 -10.28 -4.91
N GLY A 286 -4.61 -10.51 -3.61
CA GLY A 286 -4.45 -11.84 -3.03
C GLY A 286 -5.20 -12.03 -1.73
N GLY A 287 -5.55 -13.28 -1.41
CA GLY A 287 -6.27 -13.64 -0.18
C GLY A 287 -7.71 -13.18 -0.15
N GLY A 288 -8.19 -12.86 1.06
CA GLY A 288 -9.56 -12.44 1.32
C GLY A 288 -10.54 -13.61 1.47
N ASN A 289 -11.78 -13.27 1.77
CA ASN A 289 -12.90 -14.20 1.90
C ASN A 289 -13.79 -14.14 0.65
N ASP A 290 -14.36 -15.26 0.24
CA ASP A 290 -15.13 -15.47 -0.99
C ASP A 290 -16.46 -16.21 -0.76
N GLU A 291 -17.12 -16.00 0.39
CA GLU A 291 -18.42 -16.62 0.72
C GLU A 291 -19.55 -16.16 -0.19
#